data_649758941b5316b2e473510af2f152e8
#
_entry.id   649758941b5316b2e473510af2f152e8
#
_cell.length_a   1.000
_cell.length_b   1.000
_cell.length_c   1.000
_cell.angle_alpha   90.00
_cell.angle_beta   90.00
_cell.angle_gamma   90.00
#
_symmetry.space_group_name_H-M   'P 1'
#
loop_
_entity.id
_entity.type
_entity.pdbx_description
1 polymer ?
#
loop_
_entity_poly.entity_id
_entity_poly.type
_entity_poly.pdbx_seq_one_letter_code
_entity_poly.pdbx_strand_id
1 'polypeptide(L)'
;MSESCATAGLHRSVLLSYHYIMAPSKISAVARTAKHASASWQAAKSASVSRTLSKAGQYQALRMVGGSRAASSGSGPQTMTVRDALNSAIAEELDRDDGVFLMGEEVAQYNGAYKVSRGLLDRFGERRIIDTPITEMGFTGLAVGAALAGLKPICEFMTFNFAMQSIDHIINSAAKTYYMSGGIQPCNVTFRGPNGAAAGVAAQHSQDYSAWYGSIPGLKVISPYSAEDYKGLMKAAIRDPNPVVFLENEMLYGESFEMSEEALSPDFVLPIGKAKIEKEGSDLTMVSHTRNVGHCLEAAEILQKEYGVNAEVINLRSIKPLDVEAIVNSVKKTNHLITVEAGFPGFGVGSEICAQIMESEAFDYLDSPVERVTGCEVPTPYAKELEDFAFPDVEVVMRASRKVLGL
;
A
#
# COMPACT_ATOMS: atom_id res chain seq x y z
N MET A 1 -17.64 63.92 14.98
CA MET A 1 -17.59 64.66 13.72
C MET A 1 -16.35 64.19 13.00
N SER A 2 -16.34 63.55 11.89
CA SER A 2 -17.28 62.90 10.99
C SER A 2 -16.49 61.87 10.22
N GLU A 3 -16.93 60.63 10.29
CA GLU A 3 -16.55 59.60 9.33
C GLU A 3 -17.20 59.92 7.98
N SER A 4 -16.55 59.65 6.90
CA SER A 4 -17.13 59.00 5.73
C SER A 4 -16.16 59.00 4.55
N CYS A 5 -16.27 57.98 3.72
CA CYS A 5 -15.67 57.77 2.39
C CYS A 5 -14.39 56.92 2.30
N ALA A 6 -14.58 55.61 2.18
CA ALA A 6 -13.76 54.77 1.33
C ALA A 6 -14.39 53.37 1.13
N THR A 7 -15.53 53.28 0.43
CA THR A 7 -16.05 52.00 -0.10
C THR A 7 -16.65 52.23 -1.48
N ALA A 8 -15.78 52.34 -2.49
CA ALA A 8 -16.18 52.27 -3.92
C ALA A 8 -14.92 52.03 -4.76
N GLY A 9 -14.49 50.78 -4.92
CA GLY A 9 -13.30 50.49 -5.71
C GLY A 9 -12.98 49.01 -5.97
N LEU A 10 -13.85 48.09 -5.64
CA LEU A 10 -13.49 46.63 -5.73
C LEU A 10 -14.54 45.78 -6.46
N HIS A 11 -15.38 46.35 -7.31
CA HIS A 11 -16.43 45.60 -8.01
C HIS A 11 -16.39 45.66 -9.53
N ARG A 12 -15.26 45.98 -10.18
CA ARG A 12 -15.17 46.04 -11.66
C ARG A 12 -14.09 45.17 -12.32
N SER A 13 -13.38 44.32 -11.57
CA SER A 13 -12.30 43.51 -12.15
C SER A 13 -12.60 42.01 -12.31
N VAL A 14 -13.80 41.53 -11.97
CA VAL A 14 -14.14 40.09 -12.00
C VAL A 14 -15.08 39.71 -13.16
N LEU A 15 -15.52 40.62 -13.99
CA LEU A 15 -16.52 40.37 -15.06
C LEU A 15 -15.98 40.35 -16.48
N LEU A 16 -14.67 40.28 -16.72
CA LEU A 16 -14.06 40.30 -18.07
C LEU A 16 -13.30 39.03 -18.47
N SER A 17 -13.49 37.90 -17.81
CA SER A 17 -12.78 36.63 -18.12
C SER A 17 -13.67 35.48 -18.60
N TYR A 18 -14.94 35.70 -18.93
CA TYR A 18 -15.84 34.64 -19.41
C TYR A 18 -16.48 34.97 -20.75
N HIS A 19 -15.69 35.25 -21.81
CA HIS A 19 -16.19 35.27 -23.19
C HIS A 19 -15.11 34.79 -24.18
N TYR A 20 -14.68 33.53 -24.07
CA TYR A 20 -14.07 32.80 -25.17
C TYR A 20 -14.80 31.45 -25.33
N ILE A 21 -16.08 31.54 -25.67
CA ILE A 21 -16.85 30.37 -26.11
C ILE A 21 -16.62 30.22 -27.63
N MET A 22 -16.12 29.06 -27.99
CA MET A 22 -15.78 28.68 -29.36
C MET A 22 -16.94 28.89 -30.35
N ALA A 23 -16.64 29.48 -31.47
CA ALA A 23 -17.59 29.68 -32.56
C ALA A 23 -18.17 28.36 -33.11
N PRO A 24 -19.46 28.28 -33.48
CA PRO A 24 -20.13 27.06 -33.90
C PRO A 24 -19.55 26.34 -35.14
N SER A 25 -18.67 26.99 -35.88
CA SER A 25 -18.05 26.44 -37.11
C SER A 25 -16.99 25.35 -36.87
N LYS A 26 -16.44 25.21 -35.63
CA LYS A 26 -15.42 24.21 -35.32
C LYS A 26 -16.00 22.86 -34.79
N ILE A 27 -17.23 22.87 -34.33
CA ILE A 27 -17.91 21.64 -33.86
C ILE A 27 -18.31 20.73 -35.03
N SER A 28 -18.61 21.28 -36.20
CA SER A 28 -18.98 20.50 -37.39
C SER A 28 -17.79 19.77 -38.05
N ALA A 29 -16.56 20.19 -37.80
CA ALA A 29 -15.35 19.56 -38.35
C ALA A 29 -14.95 18.31 -37.52
N VAL A 30 -15.07 18.36 -36.18
CA VAL A 30 -14.76 17.23 -35.29
C VAL A 30 -15.79 16.09 -35.45
N ALA A 31 -17.05 16.43 -35.64
CA ALA A 31 -18.11 15.43 -35.86
C ALA A 31 -18.02 14.71 -37.23
N ARG A 32 -17.39 15.36 -38.26
CA ARG A 32 -17.14 14.72 -39.57
C ARG A 32 -15.94 13.75 -39.54
N THR A 33 -14.89 14.06 -38.76
CA THR A 33 -13.71 13.18 -38.62
C THR A 33 -14.03 11.93 -37.83
N ALA A 34 -14.93 11.99 -36.85
CA ALA A 34 -15.35 10.82 -36.07
C ALA A 34 -16.21 9.82 -36.87
N LYS A 35 -16.99 10.31 -37.87
CA LYS A 35 -17.79 9.42 -38.74
C LYS A 35 -16.95 8.66 -39.78
N HIS A 36 -15.80 9.19 -40.20
CA HIS A 36 -14.89 8.50 -41.13
C HIS A 36 -13.98 7.48 -40.43
N ALA A 37 -13.69 7.66 -39.13
CA ALA A 37 -12.91 6.71 -38.35
C ALA A 37 -13.70 5.44 -38.00
N SER A 38 -15.02 5.53 -37.81
CA SER A 38 -15.87 4.36 -37.52
C SER A 38 -16.13 3.45 -38.73
N ALA A 39 -16.13 3.98 -39.96
CA ALA A 39 -16.31 3.20 -41.17
C ALA A 39 -15.07 2.38 -41.56
N SER A 40 -13.86 2.90 -41.30
CA SER A 40 -12.60 2.18 -41.56
C SER A 40 -12.33 1.06 -40.54
N TRP A 41 -12.89 1.14 -39.34
CA TRP A 41 -12.74 0.13 -38.29
C TRP A 41 -13.62 -1.11 -38.51
N GLN A 42 -14.78 -0.96 -39.15
CA GLN A 42 -15.66 -2.07 -39.50
C GLN A 42 -15.16 -2.85 -40.73
N ALA A 43 -14.48 -2.21 -41.66
CA ALA A 43 -13.89 -2.87 -42.83
C ALA A 43 -12.64 -3.72 -42.49
N ALA A 44 -11.89 -3.36 -41.44
CA ALA A 44 -10.71 -4.12 -40.98
C ALA A 44 -11.07 -5.41 -40.21
N LYS A 45 -12.26 -5.51 -39.65
CA LYS A 45 -12.72 -6.73 -38.93
C LYS A 45 -13.21 -7.85 -39.83
N SER A 46 -13.62 -7.57 -41.07
CA SER A 46 -14.10 -8.60 -41.98
C SER A 46 -13.00 -9.31 -42.80
N ALA A 47 -11.79 -8.75 -42.81
CA ALA A 47 -10.68 -9.31 -43.60
C ALA A 47 -9.75 -10.26 -42.80
N SER A 48 -9.83 -10.31 -41.46
CA SER A 48 -8.92 -11.11 -40.63
C SER A 48 -9.50 -12.46 -40.15
N VAL A 49 -10.79 -12.76 -40.37
CA VAL A 49 -11.42 -14.00 -39.88
C VAL A 49 -11.33 -15.17 -40.87
N SER A 50 -10.81 -14.95 -42.10
CA SER A 50 -10.83 -15.98 -43.15
C SER A 50 -9.50 -16.74 -43.36
N ARG A 51 -8.48 -16.56 -42.52
CA ARG A 51 -7.14 -17.18 -42.75
C ARG A 51 -6.53 -18.01 -41.62
N THR A 52 -7.30 -18.42 -40.60
CA THR A 52 -6.73 -19.23 -39.50
C THR A 52 -7.60 -20.44 -39.14
N LEU A 53 -8.01 -21.20 -40.14
CA LEU A 53 -8.61 -22.54 -39.95
C LEU A 53 -7.90 -23.56 -40.83
N SER A 54 -6.61 -23.82 -40.61
CA SER A 54 -5.96 -25.02 -41.00
C SER A 54 -4.60 -25.17 -40.32
N LYS A 55 -4.60 -25.60 -39.07
CA LYS A 55 -3.53 -26.35 -38.38
C LYS A 55 -3.98 -26.70 -36.97
N ALA A 56 -5.06 -27.47 -36.88
CA ALA A 56 -5.32 -28.26 -35.67
C ALA A 56 -4.62 -29.61 -35.88
N GLY A 57 -3.44 -29.75 -35.35
CA GLY A 57 -2.64 -30.95 -35.34
C GLY A 57 -2.05 -31.17 -33.96
N GLN A 58 -2.64 -32.15 -33.28
CA GLN A 58 -2.04 -32.97 -32.23
C GLN A 58 -1.27 -32.25 -31.10
N TYR A 59 -1.96 -31.90 -30.01
CA TYR A 59 -1.36 -31.97 -28.69
C TYR A 59 -2.08 -33.05 -27.89
N GLN A 60 -1.38 -34.16 -27.67
CA GLN A 60 -1.76 -35.22 -26.76
C GLN A 60 -1.86 -34.63 -25.35
N ALA A 61 -3.03 -34.73 -24.74
CA ALA A 61 -3.26 -34.44 -23.34
C ALA A 61 -2.47 -35.45 -22.49
N LEU A 62 -1.36 -35.01 -21.92
CA LEU A 62 -0.76 -35.67 -20.77
C LEU A 62 -1.69 -35.40 -19.56
N ARG A 63 -2.53 -36.38 -19.26
CA ARG A 63 -3.22 -36.51 -17.97
C ARG A 63 -2.14 -36.66 -16.91
N MET A 64 -1.76 -35.59 -16.26
CA MET A 64 -1.10 -35.68 -14.95
C MET A 64 -2.16 -36.06 -13.95
N VAL A 65 -2.07 -37.31 -13.51
CA VAL A 65 -2.77 -37.84 -12.36
C VAL A 65 -2.28 -37.02 -11.16
N GLY A 66 -3.14 -36.14 -10.65
CA GLY A 66 -2.90 -35.44 -9.40
C GLY A 66 -2.87 -36.41 -8.25
N GLY A 67 -1.69 -36.92 -7.92
CA GLY A 67 -1.46 -37.55 -6.64
C GLY A 67 -1.53 -36.45 -5.58
N SER A 68 -2.53 -36.53 -4.71
CA SER A 68 -2.55 -35.84 -3.44
C SER A 68 -1.30 -36.26 -2.68
N ARG A 69 -0.25 -35.44 -2.71
CA ARG A 69 0.85 -35.59 -1.75
C ARG A 69 0.28 -35.30 -0.37
N ALA A 70 0.06 -36.36 0.39
CA ALA A 70 -0.10 -36.26 1.81
C ALA A 70 1.05 -35.40 2.35
N ALA A 71 0.73 -34.33 3.08
CA ALA A 71 1.71 -33.50 3.75
C ALA A 71 2.55 -34.43 4.64
N SER A 72 3.84 -34.52 4.34
CA SER A 72 4.79 -35.16 5.24
C SER A 72 4.83 -34.28 6.49
N SER A 73 4.50 -34.88 7.65
CA SER A 73 4.70 -34.31 8.98
C SER A 73 6.20 -34.16 9.24
N GLY A 74 6.82 -33.14 8.64
CA GLY A 74 8.16 -32.69 8.99
C GLY A 74 8.05 -31.84 10.26
N SER A 75 8.73 -32.20 11.32
CA SER A 75 8.76 -31.55 12.64
C SER A 75 9.60 -30.24 12.63
N GLY A 76 9.45 -29.37 11.65
CA GLY A 76 10.08 -28.06 11.60
C GLY A 76 9.03 -26.97 11.49
N PRO A 77 9.37 -25.71 11.84
CA PRO A 77 8.46 -24.59 11.68
C PRO A 77 8.06 -24.45 10.20
N GLN A 78 6.77 -24.27 9.95
CA GLN A 78 6.27 -24.05 8.59
C GLN A 78 6.57 -22.63 8.18
N THR A 79 7.23 -22.44 7.03
CA THR A 79 7.53 -21.12 6.49
C THR A 79 6.63 -20.78 5.29
N MET A 80 6.38 -19.50 5.09
CA MET A 80 5.60 -19.00 3.94
C MET A 80 6.22 -17.72 3.39
N THR A 81 6.24 -17.57 2.06
CA THR A 81 6.64 -16.30 1.47
C THR A 81 5.54 -15.25 1.66
N VAL A 82 5.90 -13.97 1.70
CA VAL A 82 4.92 -12.87 1.74
C VAL A 82 3.93 -12.95 0.57
N ARG A 83 4.41 -13.29 -0.62
CA ARG A 83 3.57 -13.49 -1.82
C ARG A 83 2.52 -14.58 -1.60
N ASP A 84 2.92 -15.73 -1.06
CA ASP A 84 2.02 -16.85 -0.85
C ASP A 84 1.05 -16.56 0.30
N ALA A 85 1.47 -15.79 1.32
CA ALA A 85 0.62 -15.32 2.41
C ALA A 85 -0.50 -14.40 1.90
N LEU A 86 -0.17 -13.45 1.01
CA LEU A 86 -1.16 -12.59 0.35
C LEU A 86 -2.11 -13.39 -0.53
N ASN A 87 -1.59 -14.31 -1.36
CA ASN A 87 -2.40 -15.17 -2.21
C ASN A 87 -3.38 -15.99 -1.39
N SER A 88 -2.91 -16.63 -0.31
CA SER A 88 -3.73 -17.41 0.61
C SER A 88 -4.82 -16.55 1.25
N ALA A 89 -4.48 -15.36 1.75
CA ALA A 89 -5.43 -14.44 2.37
C ALA A 89 -6.56 -14.03 1.40
N ILE A 90 -6.18 -13.65 0.17
CA ILE A 90 -7.16 -13.25 -0.87
C ILE A 90 -8.04 -14.44 -1.24
N ALA A 91 -7.45 -15.63 -1.44
CA ALA A 91 -8.20 -16.84 -1.78
C ALA A 91 -9.20 -17.22 -0.68
N GLU A 92 -8.79 -17.17 0.58
CA GLU A 92 -9.65 -17.47 1.72
C GLU A 92 -10.81 -16.48 1.86
N GLU A 93 -10.61 -15.20 1.56
CA GLU A 93 -11.71 -14.21 1.57
C GLU A 93 -12.63 -14.30 0.36
N LEU A 94 -12.12 -14.69 -0.81
CA LEU A 94 -12.93 -15.02 -1.98
C LEU A 94 -13.82 -16.24 -1.75
N ASP A 95 -13.32 -17.26 -1.04
CA ASP A 95 -14.14 -18.43 -0.65
C ASP A 95 -15.20 -18.06 0.41
N ARG A 96 -14.87 -17.15 1.32
CA ARG A 96 -15.73 -16.80 2.44
C ARG A 96 -16.92 -15.92 2.05
N ASP A 97 -16.76 -15.06 1.05
CA ASP A 97 -17.74 -14.00 0.76
C ASP A 97 -17.86 -13.73 -0.75
N ASP A 98 -19.05 -13.98 -1.28
CA ASP A 98 -19.34 -13.80 -2.71
C ASP A 98 -19.28 -12.34 -3.18
N GLY A 99 -19.34 -11.38 -2.28
CA GLY A 99 -19.17 -9.96 -2.57
C GLY A 99 -17.71 -9.52 -2.77
N VAL A 100 -16.73 -10.36 -2.39
CA VAL A 100 -15.31 -10.08 -2.57
C VAL A 100 -14.91 -10.38 -4.00
N PHE A 101 -14.14 -9.50 -4.65
CA PHE A 101 -13.51 -9.72 -5.95
C PHE A 101 -12.22 -8.93 -6.08
N LEU A 102 -11.30 -9.41 -6.90
CA LEU A 102 -10.03 -8.76 -7.21
C LEU A 102 -10.10 -8.11 -8.58
N MET A 103 -9.70 -6.85 -8.70
CA MET A 103 -9.56 -6.16 -9.97
C MET A 103 -8.28 -5.33 -10.02
N GLY A 104 -7.72 -5.20 -11.20
CA GLY A 104 -6.50 -4.45 -11.44
C GLY A 104 -5.85 -4.82 -12.77
N GLU A 105 -4.69 -4.26 -13.03
CA GLU A 105 -3.92 -4.52 -14.25
C GLU A 105 -3.21 -5.86 -14.16
N GLU A 106 -3.44 -6.74 -15.16
CA GLU A 106 -2.77 -8.04 -15.29
C GLU A 106 -2.99 -9.01 -14.10
N VAL A 107 -4.02 -8.77 -13.27
CA VAL A 107 -4.29 -9.60 -12.07
C VAL A 107 -4.88 -10.97 -12.41
N ALA A 108 -5.54 -11.11 -13.57
CA ALA A 108 -6.20 -12.35 -13.98
C ALA A 108 -5.30 -13.21 -14.89
N GLN A 109 -5.23 -12.90 -16.20
CA GLN A 109 -4.56 -13.76 -17.19
C GLN A 109 -3.04 -13.88 -16.95
N TYR A 110 -2.40 -12.82 -16.51
CA TYR A 110 -0.97 -12.81 -16.21
C TYR A 110 -0.63 -13.25 -14.77
N ASN A 111 -1.64 -13.50 -13.93
CA ASN A 111 -1.48 -13.87 -12.52
C ASN A 111 -0.82 -12.78 -11.64
N GLY A 112 -1.01 -11.52 -11.99
CA GLY A 112 -0.40 -10.36 -11.35
C GLY A 112 1.04 -10.10 -11.82
N ALA A 113 1.48 -8.84 -11.78
CA ALA A 113 2.85 -8.45 -12.12
C ALA A 113 3.86 -9.17 -11.21
N TYR A 114 3.56 -9.26 -9.92
CA TYR A 114 4.40 -9.91 -8.91
C TYR A 114 3.90 -11.31 -8.52
N LYS A 115 2.93 -11.86 -9.26
CA LYS A 115 2.38 -13.21 -9.08
C LYS A 115 1.63 -13.43 -7.76
N VAL A 116 1.15 -12.36 -7.15
CA VAL A 116 0.31 -12.43 -5.93
C VAL A 116 -1.02 -13.12 -6.22
N SER A 117 -1.63 -12.86 -7.38
CA SER A 117 -2.92 -13.46 -7.79
C SER A 117 -2.81 -14.79 -8.52
N ARG A 118 -1.63 -15.44 -8.50
CA ARG A 118 -1.39 -16.70 -9.21
C ARG A 118 -2.42 -17.78 -8.89
N GLY A 119 -3.06 -18.33 -9.94
CA GLY A 119 -4.05 -19.41 -9.84
C GLY A 119 -5.45 -18.98 -9.38
N LEU A 120 -5.64 -17.71 -9.01
CA LEU A 120 -6.96 -17.24 -8.56
C LEU A 120 -7.98 -17.20 -9.69
N LEU A 121 -7.58 -16.82 -10.92
CA LEU A 121 -8.48 -16.84 -12.08
C LEU A 121 -9.04 -18.24 -12.34
N ASP A 122 -8.18 -19.26 -12.33
CA ASP A 122 -8.59 -20.66 -12.58
C ASP A 122 -9.57 -21.16 -11.52
N ARG A 123 -9.41 -20.69 -10.27
CA ARG A 123 -10.23 -21.10 -9.14
C ARG A 123 -11.55 -20.37 -9.04
N PHE A 124 -11.57 -19.05 -9.25
CA PHE A 124 -12.72 -18.19 -8.98
C PHE A 124 -13.39 -17.62 -10.24
N GLY A 125 -12.74 -17.72 -11.39
CA GLY A 125 -13.27 -17.29 -12.68
C GLY A 125 -13.25 -15.78 -12.94
N GLU A 126 -13.57 -15.40 -14.17
CA GLU A 126 -13.45 -14.03 -14.71
C GLU A 126 -14.41 -13.00 -14.04
N ARG A 127 -15.43 -13.45 -13.33
CA ARG A 127 -16.35 -12.55 -12.60
C ARG A 127 -15.80 -12.10 -11.26
N ARG A 128 -14.81 -12.81 -10.74
CA ARG A 128 -14.23 -12.56 -9.43
C ARG A 128 -12.78 -12.06 -9.51
N ILE A 129 -12.08 -12.37 -10.61
CA ILE A 129 -10.71 -11.94 -10.88
C ILE A 129 -10.73 -11.23 -12.24
N ILE A 130 -10.56 -9.91 -12.21
CA ILE A 130 -10.90 -9.03 -13.34
C ILE A 130 -9.67 -8.24 -13.78
N ASP A 131 -9.20 -8.48 -15.00
CA ASP A 131 -8.23 -7.62 -15.66
C ASP A 131 -8.87 -6.30 -16.09
N THR A 132 -8.19 -5.20 -15.81
CA THR A 132 -8.59 -3.86 -16.24
C THR A 132 -7.64 -3.32 -17.31
N PRO A 133 -8.09 -2.36 -18.15
CA PRO A 133 -7.15 -1.54 -18.90
C PRO A 133 -6.22 -0.75 -17.97
N ILE A 134 -5.07 -0.29 -18.50
CA ILE A 134 -4.17 0.64 -17.80
C ILE A 134 -4.87 1.99 -17.70
N THR A 135 -5.62 2.18 -16.63
CA THR A 135 -6.37 3.40 -16.34
C THR A 135 -6.75 3.44 -14.86
N GLU A 136 -5.79 3.79 -14.02
CA GLU A 136 -5.93 3.72 -12.57
C GLU A 136 -7.09 4.59 -12.07
N MET A 137 -7.28 5.77 -12.65
CA MET A 137 -8.45 6.61 -12.35
C MET A 137 -9.77 5.89 -12.67
N GLY A 138 -9.84 5.20 -13.82
CA GLY A 138 -11.06 4.55 -14.27
C GLY A 138 -11.42 3.34 -13.41
N PHE A 139 -10.50 2.41 -13.21
CA PHE A 139 -10.81 1.20 -12.46
C PHE A 139 -10.94 1.45 -10.95
N THR A 140 -10.23 2.44 -10.39
CA THR A 140 -10.44 2.84 -8.99
C THR A 140 -11.83 3.42 -8.78
N GLY A 141 -12.31 4.26 -9.73
CA GLY A 141 -13.69 4.75 -9.69
C GLY A 141 -14.72 3.63 -9.75
N LEU A 142 -14.48 2.59 -10.57
CA LEU A 142 -15.33 1.38 -10.62
C LEU A 142 -15.28 0.62 -9.29
N ALA A 143 -14.10 0.43 -8.69
CA ALA A 143 -13.95 -0.23 -7.39
C ALA A 143 -14.72 0.53 -6.29
N VAL A 144 -14.55 1.84 -6.21
CA VAL A 144 -15.28 2.67 -5.25
C VAL A 144 -16.78 2.58 -5.46
N GLY A 145 -17.26 2.69 -6.72
CA GLY A 145 -18.67 2.53 -7.06
C GLY A 145 -19.22 1.16 -6.67
N ALA A 146 -18.48 0.08 -6.89
CA ALA A 146 -18.84 -1.27 -6.48
C ALA A 146 -18.92 -1.41 -4.96
N ALA A 147 -17.97 -0.81 -4.22
CA ALA A 147 -18.00 -0.78 -2.76
C ALA A 147 -19.22 -0.03 -2.21
N LEU A 148 -19.56 1.12 -2.80
CA LEU A 148 -20.76 1.87 -2.45
C LEU A 148 -22.06 1.12 -2.79
N ALA A 149 -22.00 0.20 -3.75
CA ALA A 149 -23.10 -0.72 -4.06
C ALA A 149 -23.16 -1.97 -3.16
N GLY A 150 -22.25 -2.08 -2.17
CA GLY A 150 -22.23 -3.15 -1.16
C GLY A 150 -21.36 -4.35 -1.50
N LEU A 151 -20.57 -4.29 -2.57
CA LEU A 151 -19.53 -5.29 -2.88
C LEU A 151 -18.23 -4.96 -2.09
N LYS A 152 -17.26 -5.86 -2.17
CA LYS A 152 -15.97 -5.76 -1.45
C LYS A 152 -14.80 -5.90 -2.42
N PRO A 153 -14.53 -4.88 -3.25
CA PRO A 153 -13.43 -4.93 -4.19
C PRO A 153 -12.07 -4.89 -3.49
N ILE A 154 -11.17 -5.73 -3.96
CA ILE A 154 -9.73 -5.60 -3.79
C ILE A 154 -9.23 -4.92 -5.06
N CYS A 155 -8.84 -3.65 -4.95
CA CYS A 155 -8.36 -2.83 -6.06
C CYS A 155 -6.83 -2.85 -6.04
N GLU A 156 -6.21 -3.59 -6.98
CA GLU A 156 -4.76 -3.71 -7.07
C GLU A 156 -4.20 -2.64 -8.00
N PHE A 157 -3.26 -1.84 -7.47
CA PHE A 157 -2.35 -1.03 -8.28
C PHE A 157 -1.09 -1.84 -8.59
N MET A 158 -0.60 -1.77 -9.80
CA MET A 158 0.68 -2.40 -10.16
C MET A 158 1.81 -1.83 -9.30
N THR A 159 1.74 -0.55 -8.98
CA THR A 159 2.49 0.12 -7.91
C THR A 159 1.71 1.34 -7.41
N PHE A 160 1.81 1.65 -6.12
CA PHE A 160 1.21 2.87 -5.55
C PHE A 160 1.76 4.16 -6.17
N ASN A 161 2.90 4.11 -6.83
CA ASN A 161 3.42 5.25 -7.57
C ASN A 161 2.44 5.77 -8.63
N PHE A 162 1.58 4.91 -9.19
CA PHE A 162 0.56 5.30 -10.17
C PHE A 162 -0.83 5.49 -9.57
N ALA A 163 -1.01 5.17 -8.29
CA ALA A 163 -2.27 5.44 -7.57
C ALA A 163 -2.57 6.94 -7.47
N MET A 164 -1.59 7.82 -7.67
CA MET A 164 -1.80 9.28 -7.73
C MET A 164 -2.80 9.70 -8.80
N GLN A 165 -2.93 8.96 -9.91
CA GLN A 165 -3.94 9.21 -10.93
C GLN A 165 -5.37 9.02 -10.42
N SER A 166 -5.52 8.29 -9.33
CA SER A 166 -6.80 7.93 -8.68
C SER A 166 -7.02 8.61 -7.34
N ILE A 167 -6.16 9.55 -6.96
CA ILE A 167 -6.14 10.11 -5.60
C ILE A 167 -7.48 10.72 -5.19
N ASP A 168 -8.21 11.33 -6.13
CA ASP A 168 -9.55 11.87 -5.89
C ASP A 168 -10.55 10.79 -5.49
N HIS A 169 -10.56 9.65 -6.19
CA HIS A 169 -11.45 8.53 -5.86
C HIS A 169 -11.14 7.92 -4.50
N ILE A 170 -9.87 7.85 -4.11
CA ILE A 170 -9.46 7.33 -2.81
C ILE A 170 -9.83 8.31 -1.70
N ILE A 171 -9.48 9.60 -1.86
CA ILE A 171 -9.60 10.62 -0.81
C ILE A 171 -10.99 11.23 -0.74
N ASN A 172 -11.56 11.67 -1.86
CA ASN A 172 -12.85 12.36 -1.86
C ASN A 172 -14.04 11.40 -1.91
N SER A 173 -13.94 10.36 -2.75
CA SER A 173 -15.05 9.43 -2.92
C SER A 173 -15.06 8.34 -1.83
N ALA A 174 -13.98 7.57 -1.66
CA ALA A 174 -13.96 6.46 -0.70
C ALA A 174 -13.88 6.96 0.74
N ALA A 175 -12.87 7.76 1.10
CA ALA A 175 -12.60 8.11 2.48
C ALA A 175 -13.67 9.00 3.14
N LYS A 176 -14.35 9.85 2.36
CA LYS A 176 -15.27 10.87 2.92
C LYS A 176 -16.75 10.48 2.87
N THR A 177 -17.14 9.51 2.05
CA THR A 177 -18.55 9.19 1.83
C THR A 177 -19.26 8.73 3.10
N TYR A 178 -18.61 7.92 3.93
CA TYR A 178 -19.20 7.48 5.19
C TYR A 178 -19.54 8.65 6.11
N TYR A 179 -18.62 9.62 6.28
CA TYR A 179 -18.87 10.83 7.05
C TYR A 179 -19.95 11.70 6.41
N MET A 180 -19.86 11.98 5.11
CA MET A 180 -20.81 12.84 4.40
C MET A 180 -22.23 12.28 4.37
N SER A 181 -22.39 10.96 4.41
CA SER A 181 -23.69 10.28 4.49
C SER A 181 -24.26 10.19 5.91
N GLY A 182 -23.60 10.78 6.92
CA GLY A 182 -24.01 10.65 8.31
C GLY A 182 -23.84 9.23 8.88
N GLY A 183 -22.87 8.46 8.37
CA GLY A 183 -22.59 7.10 8.82
C GLY A 183 -23.49 6.02 8.21
N ILE A 184 -24.23 6.34 7.14
CA ILE A 184 -25.18 5.41 6.52
C ILE A 184 -24.52 4.59 5.39
N GLN A 185 -23.62 5.22 4.61
CA GLN A 185 -23.06 4.61 3.42
C GLN A 185 -21.61 4.16 3.65
N PRO A 186 -21.35 2.89 3.95
CA PRO A 186 -20.00 2.33 4.04
C PRO A 186 -19.34 2.27 2.66
N CYS A 187 -18.00 2.27 2.64
CA CYS A 187 -17.21 2.08 1.44
C CYS A 187 -16.13 1.02 1.71
N ASN A 188 -16.52 -0.25 1.60
CA ASN A 188 -15.67 -1.39 1.89
C ASN A 188 -14.79 -1.71 0.67
N VAL A 189 -13.67 -1.04 0.54
CA VAL A 189 -12.69 -1.25 -0.53
C VAL A 189 -11.28 -1.39 0.04
N THR A 190 -10.53 -2.35 -0.46
CA THR A 190 -9.11 -2.51 -0.15
C THR A 190 -8.28 -2.10 -1.35
N PHE A 191 -7.51 -1.02 -1.22
CA PHE A 191 -6.51 -0.59 -2.20
C PHE A 191 -5.18 -1.23 -1.83
N ARG A 192 -4.58 -2.04 -2.70
CA ARG A 192 -3.32 -2.72 -2.43
C ARG A 192 -2.31 -2.58 -3.56
N GLY A 193 -1.05 -2.76 -3.24
CA GLY A 193 0.04 -2.79 -4.21
C GLY A 193 1.39 -2.41 -3.59
N PRO A 194 2.51 -2.56 -4.34
CA PRO A 194 3.83 -2.18 -3.88
C PRO A 194 3.96 -0.70 -3.59
N ASN A 195 4.69 -0.36 -2.53
CA ASN A 195 4.97 0.99 -2.06
C ASN A 195 6.40 1.07 -1.55
N GLY A 196 7.02 2.23 -1.67
CA GLY A 196 8.35 2.49 -1.17
C GLY A 196 9.46 2.02 -2.11
N ALA A 197 10.64 1.79 -1.52
CA ALA A 197 11.83 1.41 -2.26
C ALA A 197 11.64 0.12 -3.04
N ALA A 198 12.06 0.16 -4.30
CA ALA A 198 12.11 -0.96 -5.22
C ALA A 198 13.54 -1.11 -5.76
N ALA A 199 13.82 -2.08 -6.62
CA ALA A 199 15.17 -2.33 -7.09
C ALA A 199 15.38 -1.81 -8.53
N GLY A 200 16.20 -0.75 -8.69
CA GLY A 200 16.66 -0.25 -9.98
C GLY A 200 15.59 0.37 -10.88
N VAL A 201 14.56 0.97 -10.32
CA VAL A 201 13.42 1.53 -11.06
C VAL A 201 13.30 3.06 -10.95
N ALA A 202 14.23 3.72 -10.27
CA ALA A 202 14.39 5.16 -10.17
C ALA A 202 13.21 5.93 -9.53
N ALA A 203 13.19 7.24 -9.79
CA ALA A 203 12.41 8.23 -9.04
C ALA A 203 10.90 7.99 -9.01
N GLN A 204 10.31 7.63 -10.16
CA GLN A 204 8.87 7.51 -10.29
C GLN A 204 8.28 6.20 -9.74
N HIS A 205 9.13 5.21 -9.43
CA HIS A 205 8.69 3.86 -9.03
C HIS A 205 9.17 3.48 -7.62
N SER A 206 9.75 4.41 -6.86
CA SER A 206 10.36 4.12 -5.55
C SER A 206 9.91 5.07 -4.45
N GLN A 207 8.70 5.64 -4.56
CA GLN A 207 8.16 6.61 -3.61
C GLN A 207 7.39 5.91 -2.49
N ASP A 208 7.44 6.46 -1.28
CA ASP A 208 6.66 6.00 -0.14
C ASP A 208 5.47 6.92 0.12
N TYR A 209 4.27 6.36 0.09
CA TYR A 209 3.01 7.08 0.28
C TYR A 209 2.41 6.91 1.67
N SER A 210 3.12 6.29 2.61
CA SER A 210 2.64 6.04 3.97
C SER A 210 2.14 7.32 4.65
N ALA A 211 2.93 8.39 4.58
CA ALA A 211 2.58 9.68 5.16
C ALA A 211 1.41 10.37 4.41
N TRP A 212 1.36 10.25 3.07
CA TRP A 212 0.30 10.86 2.26
C TRP A 212 -1.08 10.32 2.67
N TYR A 213 -1.25 9.01 2.64
CA TYR A 213 -2.53 8.37 2.99
C TYR A 213 -2.77 8.39 4.51
N GLY A 214 -1.71 8.32 5.32
CA GLY A 214 -1.78 8.43 6.77
C GLY A 214 -2.37 9.76 7.26
N SER A 215 -2.21 10.85 6.50
CA SER A 215 -2.78 12.16 6.83
C SER A 215 -4.29 12.28 6.56
N ILE A 216 -4.93 11.31 5.86
CA ILE A 216 -6.30 11.46 5.36
C ILE A 216 -7.33 10.91 6.36
N PRO A 217 -8.25 11.75 6.89
CA PRO A 217 -9.39 11.27 7.67
C PRO A 217 -10.30 10.35 6.85
N GLY A 218 -10.73 9.24 7.47
CA GLY A 218 -11.62 8.25 6.85
C GLY A 218 -10.91 7.08 6.19
N LEU A 219 -9.59 7.13 5.97
CA LEU A 219 -8.79 5.98 5.53
C LEU A 219 -8.24 5.21 6.73
N LYS A 220 -8.08 3.90 6.58
CA LYS A 220 -7.14 3.08 7.33
C LYS A 220 -5.93 2.80 6.44
N VAL A 221 -4.72 2.82 7.02
CA VAL A 221 -3.46 2.64 6.27
C VAL A 221 -2.63 1.59 6.97
N ILE A 222 -2.27 0.55 6.24
CA ILE A 222 -1.54 -0.62 6.71
C ILE A 222 -0.22 -0.73 5.97
N SER A 223 0.86 -1.08 6.66
CA SER A 223 2.20 -1.26 6.12
C SER A 223 2.89 -2.43 6.80
N PRO A 224 2.60 -3.68 6.40
CA PRO A 224 3.01 -4.91 7.07
C PRO A 224 4.49 -5.26 6.82
N TYR A 225 5.03 -6.16 7.67
CA TYR A 225 6.40 -6.64 7.55
C TYR A 225 6.48 -8.16 7.28
N SER A 226 5.94 -9.00 8.17
CA SER A 226 6.08 -10.45 8.10
C SER A 226 4.96 -11.13 7.31
N ALA A 227 5.15 -12.37 6.88
CA ALA A 227 4.12 -13.15 6.19
C ALA A 227 2.82 -13.26 7.01
N GLU A 228 2.92 -13.39 8.35
CA GLU A 228 1.75 -13.36 9.24
C GLU A 228 1.02 -12.02 9.18
N ASP A 229 1.77 -10.90 9.20
CA ASP A 229 1.19 -9.57 9.08
C ASP A 229 0.43 -9.42 7.77
N TYR A 230 1.07 -9.82 6.66
CA TYR A 230 0.45 -9.75 5.33
C TYR A 230 -0.83 -10.59 5.26
N LYS A 231 -0.82 -11.82 5.79
CA LYS A 231 -2.02 -12.68 5.79
C LYS A 231 -3.13 -12.11 6.67
N GLY A 232 -2.82 -11.87 7.93
CA GLY A 232 -3.83 -11.47 8.92
C GLY A 232 -4.42 -10.09 8.69
N LEU A 233 -3.58 -9.12 8.29
CA LEU A 233 -4.02 -7.75 8.03
C LEU A 233 -4.72 -7.61 6.67
N MET A 234 -4.36 -8.38 5.63
CA MET A 234 -5.08 -8.38 4.35
C MET A 234 -6.53 -8.85 4.55
N LYS A 235 -6.73 -9.91 5.32
CA LYS A 235 -8.07 -10.38 5.67
C LYS A 235 -8.85 -9.35 6.49
N ALA A 236 -8.20 -8.70 7.45
CA ALA A 236 -8.79 -7.61 8.22
C ALA A 236 -9.20 -6.44 7.31
N ALA A 237 -8.35 -6.06 6.34
CA ALA A 237 -8.63 -4.99 5.39
C ALA A 237 -9.85 -5.30 4.52
N ILE A 238 -9.96 -6.53 3.98
CA ILE A 238 -11.10 -6.94 3.15
C ILE A 238 -12.41 -6.98 3.95
N ARG A 239 -12.34 -7.26 5.25
CA ARG A 239 -13.50 -7.32 6.15
C ARG A 239 -13.91 -5.96 6.72
N ASP A 240 -13.05 -4.95 6.65
CA ASP A 240 -13.31 -3.63 7.23
C ASP A 240 -14.39 -2.87 6.44
N PRO A 241 -15.38 -2.27 7.10
CA PRO A 241 -16.41 -1.48 6.42
C PRO A 241 -15.92 -0.14 5.87
N ASN A 242 -14.70 0.27 6.24
CA ASN A 242 -14.08 1.52 5.77
C ASN A 242 -13.04 1.21 4.68
N PRO A 243 -12.69 2.20 3.85
CA PRO A 243 -11.64 2.03 2.86
C PRO A 243 -10.27 1.85 3.52
N VAL A 244 -9.54 0.84 3.06
CA VAL A 244 -8.21 0.49 3.57
C VAL A 244 -7.18 0.64 2.46
N VAL A 245 -6.10 1.37 2.73
CA VAL A 245 -4.91 1.45 1.90
C VAL A 245 -3.88 0.48 2.48
N PHE A 246 -3.52 -0.54 1.70
CA PHE A 246 -2.63 -1.63 2.11
C PHE A 246 -1.32 -1.51 1.33
N LEU A 247 -0.31 -0.91 1.96
CA LEU A 247 0.97 -0.57 1.36
C LEU A 247 1.94 -1.75 1.51
N GLU A 248 2.22 -2.41 0.42
CA GLU A 248 3.11 -3.57 0.37
C GLU A 248 4.54 -3.15 0.02
N ASN A 249 5.50 -4.05 0.20
CA ASN A 249 6.87 -3.82 -0.24
C ASN A 249 7.29 -4.94 -1.19
N GLU A 250 7.69 -4.59 -2.42
CA GLU A 250 8.01 -5.60 -3.43
C GLU A 250 9.25 -6.42 -3.09
N MET A 251 10.20 -5.84 -2.34
CA MET A 251 11.41 -6.54 -1.90
C MET A 251 11.11 -7.65 -0.89
N LEU A 252 9.95 -7.57 -0.21
CA LEU A 252 9.51 -8.60 0.73
C LEU A 252 8.74 -9.75 0.07
N TYR A 253 8.23 -9.60 -1.15
CA TYR A 253 7.38 -10.63 -1.76
C TYR A 253 8.01 -12.04 -1.84
N GLY A 254 9.31 -12.11 -2.02
CA GLY A 254 10.07 -13.36 -2.07
C GLY A 254 10.60 -13.83 -0.73
N GLU A 255 10.55 -12.99 0.30
CA GLU A 255 11.06 -13.32 1.62
C GLU A 255 10.14 -14.31 2.33
N SER A 256 10.76 -15.28 3.03
CA SER A 256 10.07 -16.32 3.76
C SER A 256 10.15 -16.07 5.26
N PHE A 257 9.01 -16.18 5.92
CA PHE A 257 8.87 -16.04 7.37
C PHE A 257 8.31 -17.32 7.98
N GLU A 258 8.69 -17.60 9.21
CA GLU A 258 8.05 -18.64 10.00
C GLU A 258 6.58 -18.26 10.27
N MET A 259 5.69 -19.24 10.18
CA MET A 259 4.27 -19.08 10.44
C MET A 259 3.89 -19.83 11.72
N SER A 260 3.20 -19.16 12.62
CA SER A 260 2.58 -19.84 13.74
C SER A 260 1.45 -20.78 13.29
N GLU A 261 1.11 -21.77 14.08
CA GLU A 261 -0.03 -22.66 13.80
C GLU A 261 -1.34 -21.85 13.67
N GLU A 262 -1.49 -20.80 14.46
CA GLU A 262 -2.63 -19.90 14.40
C GLU A 262 -2.68 -19.16 13.05
N ALA A 263 -1.54 -18.66 12.58
CA ALA A 263 -1.44 -17.93 11.32
C ALA A 263 -1.70 -18.78 10.07
N LEU A 264 -1.55 -20.09 10.16
CA LEU A 264 -1.92 -21.03 9.10
C LEU A 264 -3.43 -21.22 8.97
N SER A 265 -4.19 -20.93 10.02
CA SER A 265 -5.64 -21.07 10.01
C SER A 265 -6.30 -20.14 9.00
N PRO A 266 -7.36 -20.61 8.29
CA PRO A 266 -8.20 -19.74 7.46
C PRO A 266 -9.01 -18.73 8.28
N ASP A 267 -9.11 -18.89 9.59
CA ASP A 267 -9.79 -17.95 10.48
C ASP A 267 -8.86 -16.88 11.06
N PHE A 268 -7.54 -16.99 10.81
CA PHE A 268 -6.56 -16.04 11.32
C PHE A 268 -6.77 -14.62 10.78
N VAL A 269 -6.91 -13.65 11.69
CA VAL A 269 -7.09 -12.22 11.39
C VAL A 269 -6.34 -11.40 12.43
N LEU A 270 -5.63 -10.38 12.01
CA LEU A 270 -4.96 -9.44 12.90
C LEU A 270 -5.73 -8.13 13.02
N PRO A 271 -5.78 -7.52 14.22
CA PRO A 271 -6.44 -6.24 14.41
C PRO A 271 -5.68 -5.10 13.74
N ILE A 272 -6.40 -4.25 12.99
CA ILE A 272 -5.84 -3.00 12.45
C ILE A 272 -5.67 -2.00 13.59
N GLY A 273 -4.53 -1.28 13.59
CA GLY A 273 -4.22 -0.27 14.60
C GLY A 273 -3.52 -0.82 15.86
N LYS A 274 -3.00 -2.04 15.79
CA LYS A 274 -2.17 -2.63 16.84
C LYS A 274 -0.78 -2.96 16.32
N ALA A 275 0.22 -2.36 16.97
CA ALA A 275 1.63 -2.64 16.71
C ALA A 275 2.03 -4.00 17.29
N LYS A 276 3.16 -4.54 16.81
CA LYS A 276 3.79 -5.75 17.35
C LYS A 276 5.17 -5.40 17.89
N ILE A 277 5.46 -5.84 19.11
CA ILE A 277 6.82 -5.86 19.61
C ILE A 277 7.48 -7.10 19.02
N GLU A 278 8.37 -6.89 18.05
CA GLU A 278 9.10 -7.99 17.39
C GLU A 278 10.25 -8.48 18.28
N LYS A 279 10.84 -7.58 19.05
CA LYS A 279 11.91 -7.85 20.00
C LYS A 279 11.72 -6.97 21.23
N GLU A 280 11.65 -7.59 22.41
CA GLU A 280 11.63 -6.88 23.69
C GLU A 280 13.00 -6.25 23.98
N GLY A 281 13.00 -5.10 24.67
CA GLY A 281 14.21 -4.39 25.06
C GLY A 281 13.99 -3.41 26.20
N SER A 282 15.10 -2.83 26.72
CA SER A 282 15.10 -1.94 27.88
C SER A 282 15.87 -0.62 27.68
N ASP A 283 16.69 -0.51 26.63
CA ASP A 283 17.68 0.57 26.54
C ASP A 283 17.41 1.54 25.38
N LEU A 284 16.69 1.10 24.36
CA LEU A 284 16.37 1.89 23.16
C LEU A 284 15.08 1.37 22.54
N THR A 285 14.18 2.26 22.17
CA THR A 285 13.02 1.97 21.32
C THR A 285 13.33 2.27 19.86
N MET A 286 13.17 1.27 18.99
CA MET A 286 13.22 1.39 17.53
C MET A 286 11.83 1.18 16.96
N VAL A 287 11.26 2.20 16.31
CA VAL A 287 9.92 2.12 15.71
C VAL A 287 10.04 2.12 14.19
N SER A 288 9.42 1.14 13.55
CA SER A 288 9.48 1.01 12.09
C SER A 288 8.26 0.32 11.52
N HIS A 289 8.19 0.26 10.20
CA HIS A 289 7.18 -0.49 9.44
C HIS A 289 7.79 -1.09 8.18
N THR A 290 7.08 -2.06 7.59
CA THR A 290 7.49 -2.78 6.38
C THR A 290 8.95 -3.30 6.45
N ARG A 291 9.70 -3.27 5.37
CA ARG A 291 11.07 -3.83 5.27
C ARG A 291 12.05 -3.30 6.32
N ASN A 292 11.91 -2.04 6.72
CA ASN A 292 12.85 -1.42 7.68
C ASN A 292 12.76 -2.04 9.09
N VAL A 293 11.69 -2.78 9.41
CA VAL A 293 11.62 -3.60 10.65
C VAL A 293 12.76 -4.62 10.66
N GLY A 294 13.05 -5.24 9.51
CA GLY A 294 14.17 -6.17 9.37
C GLY A 294 15.53 -5.50 9.65
N HIS A 295 15.76 -4.28 9.15
CA HIS A 295 16.97 -3.51 9.44
C HIS A 295 17.08 -3.17 10.94
N CYS A 296 15.96 -2.85 11.60
CA CYS A 296 15.94 -2.61 13.04
C CYS A 296 16.27 -3.87 13.84
N LEU A 297 15.75 -5.03 13.46
CA LEU A 297 16.03 -6.31 14.12
C LEU A 297 17.51 -6.69 14.00
N GLU A 298 18.09 -6.58 12.80
CA GLU A 298 19.51 -6.85 12.57
C GLU A 298 20.39 -5.87 13.36
N ALA A 299 20.08 -4.57 13.34
CA ALA A 299 20.78 -3.58 14.13
C ALA A 299 20.67 -3.86 15.64
N ALA A 300 19.51 -4.29 16.14
CA ALA A 300 19.31 -4.64 17.54
C ALA A 300 20.16 -5.85 17.97
N GLU A 301 20.37 -6.82 17.08
CA GLU A 301 21.27 -7.95 17.34
C GLU A 301 22.74 -7.52 17.43
N ILE A 302 23.18 -6.65 16.52
CA ILE A 302 24.54 -6.12 16.50
C ILE A 302 24.79 -5.26 17.75
N LEU A 303 23.85 -4.39 18.12
CA LEU A 303 23.92 -3.55 19.32
C LEU A 303 24.04 -4.40 20.58
N GLN A 304 23.27 -5.46 20.70
CA GLN A 304 23.33 -6.39 21.82
C GLN A 304 24.71 -7.06 21.91
N LYS A 305 25.23 -7.53 20.76
CA LYS A 305 26.49 -8.27 20.70
C LYS A 305 27.71 -7.39 20.95
N GLU A 306 27.75 -6.17 20.38
CA GLU A 306 28.93 -5.33 20.38
C GLU A 306 28.97 -4.33 21.55
N TYR A 307 27.79 -3.86 21.99
CA TYR A 307 27.66 -2.80 23.00
C TYR A 307 26.88 -3.23 24.24
N GLY A 308 26.30 -4.44 24.26
CA GLY A 308 25.45 -4.91 25.36
C GLY A 308 24.10 -4.18 25.45
N VAL A 309 23.71 -3.42 24.42
CA VAL A 309 22.46 -2.65 24.36
C VAL A 309 21.30 -3.55 24.00
N ASN A 310 20.25 -3.52 24.79
CA ASN A 310 19.03 -4.30 24.60
C ASN A 310 17.92 -3.42 23.97
N ALA A 311 17.90 -3.32 22.64
CA ALA A 311 16.93 -2.51 21.92
C ALA A 311 15.58 -3.25 21.78
N GLU A 312 14.50 -2.50 22.00
CA GLU A 312 13.13 -2.92 21.69
C GLU A 312 12.77 -2.53 20.26
N VAL A 313 12.23 -3.47 19.48
CA VAL A 313 11.83 -3.22 18.08
C VAL A 313 10.33 -3.32 17.96
N ILE A 314 9.69 -2.22 17.59
CA ILE A 314 8.26 -2.08 17.36
C ILE A 314 7.98 -2.04 15.85
N ASN A 315 7.21 -3.01 15.38
CA ASN A 315 6.61 -3.05 14.07
C ASN A 315 5.22 -2.41 14.13
N LEU A 316 5.05 -1.26 13.49
CA LEU A 316 3.80 -0.51 13.53
C LEU A 316 2.62 -1.26 12.92
N ARG A 317 2.82 -2.09 11.89
CA ARG A 317 1.75 -2.76 11.12
C ARG A 317 0.75 -1.80 10.50
N SER A 318 0.30 -0.79 11.26
CA SER A 318 -0.67 0.23 10.86
C SER A 318 -0.08 1.62 10.99
N ILE A 319 -0.20 2.41 9.94
CA ILE A 319 0.15 3.83 9.93
C ILE A 319 -1.06 4.66 10.43
N LYS A 320 -2.28 4.20 10.08
CA LYS A 320 -3.52 4.82 10.53
C LYS A 320 -4.60 3.75 10.77
N PRO A 321 -5.15 3.66 11.99
CA PRO A 321 -4.71 4.37 13.19
C PRO A 321 -3.31 3.93 13.65
N LEU A 322 -2.56 4.88 14.21
CA LEU A 322 -1.24 4.60 14.80
C LEU A 322 -1.43 4.09 16.24
N ASP A 323 -0.69 3.06 16.64
CA ASP A 323 -0.68 2.56 18.03
C ASP A 323 0.28 3.40 18.89
N VAL A 324 -0.16 4.61 19.22
CA VAL A 324 0.63 5.56 20.02
C VAL A 324 0.91 5.00 21.41
N GLU A 325 -0.04 4.27 21.99
CA GLU A 325 0.10 3.67 23.33
C GLU A 325 1.29 2.70 23.40
N ALA A 326 1.47 1.86 22.39
CA ALA A 326 2.60 0.93 22.34
C ALA A 326 3.94 1.69 22.31
N ILE A 327 4.03 2.78 21.54
CA ILE A 327 5.25 3.58 21.43
C ILE A 327 5.53 4.32 22.75
N VAL A 328 4.52 4.96 23.33
CA VAL A 328 4.62 5.68 24.62
C VAL A 328 5.10 4.75 25.74
N ASN A 329 4.50 3.56 25.85
CA ASN A 329 4.87 2.58 26.86
C ASN A 329 6.31 2.08 26.70
N SER A 330 6.76 1.90 25.47
CA SER A 330 8.14 1.53 25.15
C SER A 330 9.12 2.64 25.52
N VAL A 331 8.87 3.88 25.12
CA VAL A 331 9.73 5.03 25.44
C VAL A 331 9.85 5.25 26.93
N LYS A 332 8.76 5.10 27.70
CA LYS A 332 8.78 5.19 29.17
C LYS A 332 9.68 4.12 29.83
N LYS A 333 9.88 2.99 29.17
CA LYS A 333 10.75 1.92 29.61
C LYS A 333 12.20 2.11 29.20
N THR A 334 12.44 2.60 28.00
CA THR A 334 13.77 2.63 27.35
C THR A 334 14.46 3.98 27.39
N ASN A 335 13.74 5.07 27.60
CA ASN A 335 14.19 6.47 27.64
C ASN A 335 14.79 7.02 26.33
N HIS A 336 14.90 6.19 25.28
CA HIS A 336 15.49 6.56 24.01
C HIS A 336 14.59 6.11 22.85
N LEU A 337 14.48 6.93 21.80
CA LEU A 337 13.65 6.64 20.64
C LEU A 337 14.36 6.94 19.33
N ILE A 338 14.33 5.99 18.42
CA ILE A 338 14.58 6.22 17.00
C ILE A 338 13.38 5.77 16.18
N THR A 339 13.08 6.50 15.09
CA THR A 339 12.11 6.08 14.09
C THR A 339 12.82 5.76 12.78
N VAL A 340 12.42 4.70 12.11
CA VAL A 340 13.08 4.23 10.87
C VAL A 340 12.05 4.02 9.78
N GLU A 341 12.15 4.79 8.68
CA GLU A 341 11.26 4.73 7.53
C GLU A 341 12.02 4.94 6.21
N ALA A 342 11.51 4.42 5.11
CA ALA A 342 12.09 4.65 3.78
C ALA A 342 11.59 5.94 3.12
N GLY A 343 10.57 6.58 3.68
CA GLY A 343 10.01 7.84 3.20
C GLY A 343 10.96 9.02 3.34
N PHE A 344 10.59 10.14 2.74
CA PHE A 344 11.35 11.38 2.83
C PHE A 344 11.32 11.98 4.24
N PRO A 345 12.34 12.77 4.64
CA PRO A 345 12.41 13.34 6.00
C PRO A 345 11.30 14.36 6.29
N GLY A 346 10.84 15.08 5.26
CA GLY A 346 9.77 16.07 5.40
C GLY A 346 8.39 15.39 5.50
N PHE A 347 7.62 15.71 6.55
CA PHE A 347 6.25 15.22 6.76
C PHE A 347 6.10 13.69 6.79
N GLY A 348 7.18 12.94 7.10
CA GLY A 348 7.17 11.49 7.19
C GLY A 348 6.37 10.96 8.39
N VAL A 349 6.20 9.63 8.47
CA VAL A 349 5.55 8.94 9.60
C VAL A 349 6.31 9.20 10.91
N GLY A 350 7.65 9.21 10.86
CA GLY A 350 8.47 9.55 12.01
C GLY A 350 8.27 10.98 12.53
N SER A 351 7.86 11.92 11.67
CA SER A 351 7.51 13.28 12.11
C SER A 351 6.23 13.29 12.95
N GLU A 352 5.22 12.51 12.56
CA GLU A 352 3.99 12.34 13.34
C GLU A 352 4.29 11.63 14.67
N ILE A 353 5.11 10.59 14.66
CA ILE A 353 5.52 9.92 15.90
C ILE A 353 6.21 10.90 16.86
N CYS A 354 7.12 11.74 16.37
CA CYS A 354 7.76 12.77 17.19
C CYS A 354 6.72 13.73 17.80
N ALA A 355 5.72 14.17 17.03
CA ALA A 355 4.67 15.05 17.54
C ALA A 355 3.86 14.36 18.64
N GLN A 356 3.42 13.11 18.43
CA GLN A 356 2.66 12.33 19.42
C GLN A 356 3.46 12.09 20.71
N ILE A 357 4.76 11.85 20.62
CA ILE A 357 5.63 11.72 21.81
C ILE A 357 5.76 13.02 22.56
N MET A 358 5.95 14.15 21.87
CA MET A 358 6.01 15.48 22.48
C MET A 358 4.71 15.92 23.15
N GLU A 359 3.56 15.42 22.66
CA GLU A 359 2.23 15.70 23.19
C GLU A 359 1.81 14.71 24.29
N SER A 360 2.61 13.69 24.57
CA SER A 360 2.33 12.62 25.54
C SER A 360 3.25 12.70 26.77
N GLU A 361 2.93 11.89 27.79
CA GLU A 361 3.77 11.74 28.98
C GLU A 361 5.15 11.14 28.70
N ALA A 362 5.35 10.49 27.53
CA ALA A 362 6.64 9.92 27.15
C ALA A 362 7.74 10.97 26.98
N PHE A 363 7.37 12.23 26.72
CA PHE A 363 8.32 13.34 26.65
C PHE A 363 9.17 13.48 27.93
N ASP A 364 8.55 13.30 29.10
CA ASP A 364 9.23 13.44 30.40
C ASP A 364 10.24 12.32 30.68
N TYR A 365 10.25 11.26 29.86
CA TYR A 365 11.14 10.11 29.98
C TYR A 365 12.31 10.12 29.00
N LEU A 366 12.31 11.02 28.02
CA LEU A 366 13.39 11.07 27.01
C LEU A 366 14.69 11.62 27.59
N ASP A 367 15.75 10.80 27.50
CA ASP A 367 17.12 11.22 27.90
C ASP A 367 17.90 11.87 26.74
N SER A 368 17.41 11.76 25.52
CA SER A 368 17.98 12.38 24.32
C SER A 368 16.90 12.79 23.32
N PRO A 369 17.18 13.73 22.39
CA PRO A 369 16.27 14.00 21.28
C PRO A 369 15.98 12.75 20.46
N VAL A 370 14.74 12.62 19.97
CA VAL A 370 14.36 11.55 19.05
C VAL A 370 15.17 11.66 17.75
N GLU A 371 15.79 10.58 17.32
CA GLU A 371 16.49 10.54 16.03
C GLU A 371 15.61 9.87 14.98
N ARG A 372 15.46 10.54 13.83
CA ARG A 372 14.70 10.01 12.68
C ARG A 372 15.64 9.51 11.61
N VAL A 373 15.56 8.24 11.29
CA VAL A 373 16.24 7.60 10.17
C VAL A 373 15.25 7.53 9.01
N THR A 374 15.57 8.20 7.92
CA THR A 374 14.66 8.36 6.76
C THR A 374 15.42 8.12 5.46
N GLY A 375 14.71 8.00 4.35
CA GLY A 375 15.29 8.16 3.04
C GLY A 375 15.88 9.56 2.85
N CYS A 376 16.75 9.72 1.86
CA CYS A 376 17.30 11.03 1.50
C CYS A 376 16.24 11.91 0.85
N GLU A 377 16.32 13.24 1.05
CA GLU A 377 15.40 14.20 0.41
C GLU A 377 15.80 14.49 -1.04
N VAL A 378 15.83 13.45 -1.84
CA VAL A 378 16.11 13.49 -3.28
C VAL A 378 15.20 12.50 -4.01
N PRO A 379 14.81 12.75 -5.25
CA PRO A 379 14.19 11.72 -6.10
C PRO A 379 15.15 10.52 -6.22
N THR A 380 14.63 9.31 -6.07
CA THR A 380 15.46 8.09 -6.06
C THR A 380 16.30 7.97 -7.33
N PRO A 381 17.63 7.86 -7.20
CA PRO A 381 18.54 7.69 -8.34
C PRO A 381 18.34 6.34 -9.06
N TYR A 382 18.67 6.29 -10.35
CA TYR A 382 18.65 5.04 -11.12
C TYR A 382 19.91 4.19 -10.89
N ALA A 383 21.07 4.83 -10.73
CA ALA A 383 22.33 4.13 -10.52
C ALA A 383 22.31 3.41 -9.16
N LYS A 384 22.60 2.10 -9.17
CA LYS A 384 22.46 1.25 -7.98
C LYS A 384 23.21 1.78 -6.75
N GLU A 385 24.46 2.21 -6.93
CA GLU A 385 25.25 2.74 -5.83
C GLU A 385 24.61 4.00 -5.18
N LEU A 386 24.00 4.87 -6.00
CA LEU A 386 23.29 6.04 -5.50
C LEU A 386 21.91 5.69 -4.92
N GLU A 387 21.24 4.69 -5.50
CA GLU A 387 19.99 4.14 -4.97
C GLU A 387 20.22 3.58 -3.56
N ASP A 388 21.29 2.79 -3.36
CA ASP A 388 21.63 2.23 -2.07
C ASP A 388 21.90 3.32 -1.01
N PHE A 389 22.48 4.46 -1.39
CA PHE A 389 22.65 5.61 -0.49
C PHE A 389 21.34 6.39 -0.21
N ALA A 390 20.33 6.23 -1.04
CA ALA A 390 19.08 6.98 -0.90
C ALA A 390 18.16 6.44 0.20
N PHE A 391 18.37 5.21 0.64
CA PHE A 391 17.52 4.53 1.62
C PHE A 391 18.29 4.12 2.88
N PRO A 392 17.60 4.01 4.03
CA PRO A 392 18.19 3.49 5.25
C PRO A 392 18.63 2.02 5.09
N ASP A 393 19.81 1.74 5.65
CA ASP A 393 20.32 0.39 5.86
C ASP A 393 20.63 0.16 7.34
N VAL A 394 21.14 -1.02 7.66
CA VAL A 394 21.49 -1.42 9.03
C VAL A 394 22.57 -0.48 9.64
N GLU A 395 23.56 -0.05 8.85
CA GLU A 395 24.63 0.83 9.35
C GLU A 395 24.11 2.23 9.71
N VAL A 396 23.15 2.76 8.93
CA VAL A 396 22.49 4.04 9.26
C VAL A 396 21.68 3.92 10.55
N VAL A 397 20.97 2.81 10.75
CA VAL A 397 20.23 2.52 11.99
C VAL A 397 21.19 2.41 13.18
N MET A 398 22.32 1.69 13.02
CA MET A 398 23.37 1.55 14.03
C MET A 398 23.95 2.92 14.43
N ARG A 399 24.26 3.77 13.45
CA ARG A 399 24.80 5.12 13.68
C ARG A 399 23.82 5.99 14.47
N ALA A 400 22.53 5.96 14.10
CA ALA A 400 21.48 6.69 14.81
C ALA A 400 21.32 6.18 16.25
N SER A 401 21.35 4.87 16.45
CA SER A 401 21.26 4.23 17.75
C SER A 401 22.41 4.62 18.67
N ARG A 402 23.65 4.54 18.18
CA ARG A 402 24.83 5.00 18.94
C ARG A 402 24.74 6.48 19.32
N LYS A 403 24.26 7.32 18.41
CA LYS A 403 24.10 8.75 18.65
C LYS A 403 23.16 9.06 19.81
N VAL A 404 21.97 8.42 19.87
CA VAL A 404 21.00 8.67 20.94
C VAL A 404 21.43 8.08 22.28
N LEU A 405 22.25 7.02 22.26
CA LEU A 405 22.81 6.37 23.45
C LEU A 405 24.14 6.99 23.94
N GLY A 406 24.72 7.93 23.19
CA GLY A 406 26.02 8.54 23.54
C GLY A 406 27.23 7.60 23.41
N LEU A 407 27.15 6.61 22.48
CA LEU A 407 28.18 5.59 22.21
C LEU A 407 29.10 5.97 21.05
#